data_2b2c0fedb6c4ec7b2a7dc2e6c6759d16
#
_entry.id   2b2c0fedb6c4ec7b2a7dc2e6c6759d16
#
_cell.length_a   1.000
_cell.length_b   1.000
_cell.length_c   1.000
_cell.angle_alpha   90.00
_cell.angle_beta   90.00
_cell.angle_gamma   90.00
#
_symmetry.space_group_name_H-M   'P 1'
#
loop_
_entity.id
_entity.type
_entity.pdbx_description
1 polymer ?
#
loop_
_entity_poly.entity_id
_entity_poly.type
_entity_poly.pdbx_seq_one_letter_code
_entity_poly.pdbx_strand_id
1 'polypeptide(L)'
;VAAALDKVFENIDLAGIVKPGNLVLLKPNLLAPRKPEAAVTTHPALVREVARRVLALGARVMVGDSSGGLVGGHYPTERSLRVSGMTKVCEELGITAVNFDTAGSKRVPVTGRFLTELEVARPVVEADVIINLPKLKTHSATLYTGAVKNMYGSVPGSRKADYHSQAPSARDFSRLLVDIIQNFTPQLNIVDGVVGMEGNGPGVGSPVNIGLIVAGVNPVLVDAVCCRAIGLDPSRVRYLEEAENRGLCSSLSGYSLVGDRLNLPVTKKFKFPTNLWFELNPPGITRFVMQRLKHLPYCDARKCTGCNICRDSCPVQAITPEAGGKGVVVDGNKCIQCLCCQELCPQGAFEIKASSWLGTLAMKIMEGLNANRPLD
;
A
#
# COMPACT_ATOMS: atom_id res chain seq x y z
N VAL A 1 -20.45 6.72 -6.38
CA VAL A 1 -19.41 7.39 -5.59
C VAL A 1 -19.99 8.63 -4.93
N ALA A 2 -20.61 9.58 -5.66
CA ALA A 2 -21.13 10.82 -5.09
C ALA A 2 -22.12 10.56 -3.92
N ALA A 3 -23.17 9.79 -4.16
CA ALA A 3 -24.17 9.46 -3.12
C ALA A 3 -23.57 8.72 -1.90
N ALA A 4 -22.55 7.89 -2.10
CA ALA A 4 -21.87 7.25 -0.98
C ALA A 4 -21.03 8.24 -0.16
N LEU A 5 -20.42 9.23 -0.82
CA LEU A 5 -19.70 10.30 -0.12
C LEU A 5 -20.65 11.27 0.59
N ASP A 6 -21.86 11.49 0.07
CA ASP A 6 -22.88 12.28 0.78
C ASP A 6 -23.19 11.65 2.12
N LYS A 7 -23.44 10.32 2.16
CA LYS A 7 -23.63 9.57 3.41
C LYS A 7 -22.40 9.62 4.34
N VAL A 8 -21.19 9.60 3.80
CA VAL A 8 -19.96 9.75 4.59
C VAL A 8 -19.94 11.10 5.28
N PHE A 9 -20.23 12.18 4.55
CA PHE A 9 -20.18 13.55 5.09
C PHE A 9 -21.42 13.98 5.89
N GLU A 10 -22.50 13.20 5.88
CA GLU A 10 -23.58 13.29 6.86
C GLU A 10 -23.11 12.89 8.28
N ASN A 11 -22.08 12.04 8.37
CA ASN A 11 -21.55 11.50 9.63
C ASN A 11 -20.16 12.03 10.00
N ILE A 12 -19.44 12.63 9.06
CA ILE A 12 -18.11 13.23 9.26
C ILE A 12 -18.22 14.72 8.91
N ASP A 13 -17.98 15.58 9.88
CA ASP A 13 -17.98 17.03 9.69
C ASP A 13 -16.74 17.46 8.88
N LEU A 14 -16.87 17.46 7.56
CA LEU A 14 -15.79 17.91 6.67
C LEU A 14 -15.46 19.38 6.88
N ALA A 15 -16.45 20.26 7.20
CA ALA A 15 -16.22 21.67 7.46
C ALA A 15 -15.52 21.91 8.81
N GLY A 16 -15.66 20.98 9.75
CA GLY A 16 -14.84 20.92 10.97
C GLY A 16 -13.37 20.66 10.70
N ILE A 17 -13.07 19.82 9.70
CA ILE A 17 -11.72 19.42 9.31
C ILE A 17 -11.07 20.44 8.37
N VAL A 18 -11.79 20.88 7.34
CA VAL A 18 -11.29 21.76 6.27
C VAL A 18 -11.86 23.17 6.44
N LYS A 19 -10.98 24.17 6.52
CA LYS A 19 -11.37 25.57 6.65
C LYS A 19 -11.11 26.33 5.34
N PRO A 20 -11.87 27.42 5.08
CA PRO A 20 -11.57 28.31 3.95
C PRO A 20 -10.11 28.76 3.95
N GLY A 21 -9.46 28.73 2.80
CA GLY A 21 -8.06 29.09 2.62
C GLY A 21 -7.05 27.99 2.93
N ASN A 22 -7.43 26.89 3.62
CA ASN A 22 -6.51 25.77 3.84
C ASN A 22 -5.92 25.25 2.53
N LEU A 23 -4.67 24.82 2.59
CA LEU A 23 -4.04 24.01 1.56
C LEU A 23 -4.29 22.53 1.88
N VAL A 24 -5.17 21.89 1.13
CA VAL A 24 -5.56 20.49 1.33
C VAL A 24 -4.82 19.60 0.35
N LEU A 25 -4.07 18.64 0.87
CA LEU A 25 -3.47 17.56 0.11
C LEU A 25 -4.44 16.38 0.04
N LEU A 26 -4.95 16.08 -1.15
CA LEU A 26 -5.57 14.80 -1.44
C LEU A 26 -4.48 13.82 -1.84
N LYS A 27 -4.25 12.81 -1.01
CA LYS A 27 -3.23 11.82 -1.26
C LYS A 27 -3.82 10.49 -1.74
N PRO A 28 -3.95 10.25 -3.06
CA PRO A 28 -4.37 8.96 -3.59
C PRO A 28 -3.30 7.89 -3.37
N ASN A 29 -3.58 6.68 -3.82
CA ASN A 29 -2.59 5.62 -4.00
C ASN A 29 -2.21 5.55 -5.49
N LEU A 30 -0.94 5.76 -5.81
CA LEU A 30 -0.41 5.77 -7.18
C LEU A 30 0.78 4.81 -7.32
N LEU A 31 0.58 3.53 -7.07
CA LEU A 31 1.68 2.55 -7.06
C LEU A 31 2.47 2.50 -8.37
N ALA A 32 1.78 2.50 -9.51
CA ALA A 32 2.38 2.35 -10.84
C ALA A 32 1.46 2.93 -11.92
N PRO A 33 1.96 3.19 -13.15
CA PRO A 33 1.16 3.74 -14.24
C PRO A 33 0.17 2.69 -14.80
N ARG A 34 -0.95 2.55 -14.12
CA ARG A 34 -2.06 1.64 -14.45
C ARG A 34 -3.34 2.42 -14.65
N LYS A 35 -4.16 1.93 -15.59
CA LYS A 35 -5.52 2.45 -15.78
C LYS A 35 -6.39 2.15 -14.55
N PRO A 36 -7.41 2.97 -14.26
CA PRO A 36 -8.27 2.80 -13.09
C PRO A 36 -8.91 1.42 -12.96
N GLU A 37 -9.25 0.78 -14.08
CA GLU A 37 -9.91 -0.52 -14.15
C GLU A 37 -9.04 -1.67 -13.58
N ALA A 38 -7.73 -1.46 -13.53
CA ALA A 38 -6.80 -2.42 -12.94
C ALA A 38 -6.85 -2.47 -11.40
N ALA A 39 -7.58 -1.54 -10.75
CA ALA A 39 -7.70 -1.40 -9.29
C ALA A 39 -6.35 -1.34 -8.55
N VAL A 40 -5.28 -0.93 -9.24
CA VAL A 40 -3.94 -0.72 -8.66
C VAL A 40 -3.85 0.64 -7.97
N THR A 41 -4.54 1.65 -8.52
CA THR A 41 -4.57 3.04 -8.04
C THR A 41 -5.95 3.39 -7.52
N THR A 42 -6.03 4.44 -6.70
CA THR A 42 -7.31 5.06 -6.33
C THR A 42 -8.05 5.49 -7.60
N HIS A 43 -9.35 5.27 -7.65
CA HIS A 43 -10.16 5.64 -8.82
C HIS A 43 -10.31 7.17 -8.92
N PRO A 44 -10.10 7.80 -10.08
CA PRO A 44 -10.14 9.25 -10.23
C PRO A 44 -11.52 9.86 -9.92
N ALA A 45 -12.60 9.10 -10.07
CA ALA A 45 -13.94 9.57 -9.68
C ALA A 45 -14.05 9.83 -8.17
N LEU A 46 -13.38 9.05 -7.31
CA LEU A 46 -13.36 9.33 -5.87
C LEU A 46 -12.62 10.63 -5.59
N VAL A 47 -11.43 10.80 -6.19
CA VAL A 47 -10.61 12.01 -6.02
C VAL A 47 -11.36 13.25 -6.50
N ARG A 48 -12.03 13.18 -7.66
CA ARG A 48 -12.87 14.26 -8.20
C ARG A 48 -13.96 14.68 -7.20
N GLU A 49 -14.71 13.72 -6.69
CA GLU A 49 -15.84 14.00 -5.81
C GLU A 49 -15.41 14.54 -4.43
N VAL A 50 -14.29 14.07 -3.90
CA VAL A 50 -13.72 14.64 -2.67
C VAL A 50 -13.18 16.05 -2.93
N ALA A 51 -12.43 16.25 -4.03
CA ALA A 51 -11.90 17.56 -4.40
C ALA A 51 -12.99 18.62 -4.57
N ARG A 52 -14.11 18.28 -5.22
CA ARG A 52 -15.26 19.20 -5.39
C ARG A 52 -15.82 19.66 -4.05
N ARG A 53 -15.97 18.76 -3.09
CA ARG A 53 -16.49 19.09 -1.75
C ARG A 53 -15.52 19.94 -0.96
N VAL A 54 -14.23 19.67 -1.06
CA VAL A 54 -13.18 20.47 -0.42
C VAL A 54 -13.10 21.88 -1.03
N LEU A 55 -13.15 21.99 -2.37
CA LEU A 55 -13.18 23.27 -3.07
C LEU A 55 -14.42 24.11 -2.70
N ALA A 56 -15.59 23.46 -2.53
CA ALA A 56 -16.82 24.14 -2.13
C ALA A 56 -16.73 24.78 -0.73
N LEU A 57 -15.80 24.34 0.11
CA LEU A 57 -15.51 24.95 1.42
C LEU A 57 -14.52 26.12 1.33
N GLY A 58 -14.13 26.54 0.12
CA GLY A 58 -13.19 27.65 -0.08
C GLY A 58 -11.72 27.28 0.20
N ALA A 59 -11.37 26.01 0.24
CA ALA A 59 -9.99 25.55 0.39
C ALA A 59 -9.27 25.45 -0.96
N ARG A 60 -7.94 25.49 -0.92
CA ARG A 60 -7.07 25.19 -2.07
C ARG A 60 -6.73 23.69 -2.05
N VAL A 61 -6.74 23.06 -3.22
CA VAL A 61 -6.54 21.61 -3.33
C VAL A 61 -5.33 21.29 -4.19
N MET A 62 -4.52 20.36 -3.73
CA MET A 62 -3.52 19.67 -4.54
C MET A 62 -3.72 18.15 -4.43
N VAL A 63 -3.40 17.42 -5.50
CA VAL A 63 -3.44 15.96 -5.57
C VAL A 63 -2.04 15.44 -5.81
N GLY A 64 -1.52 14.58 -4.95
CA GLY A 64 -0.15 14.11 -5.14
C GLY A 64 0.18 12.81 -4.43
N ASP A 65 1.19 12.12 -4.95
CA ASP A 65 1.78 10.90 -4.40
C ASP A 65 3.18 10.69 -4.98
N SER A 66 3.90 9.70 -4.48
CA SER A 66 5.10 9.13 -5.10
C SER A 66 4.86 7.68 -5.45
N SER A 67 4.98 7.32 -6.72
CA SER A 67 4.84 5.94 -7.21
C SER A 67 5.98 5.04 -6.74
N GLY A 68 5.78 3.73 -6.83
CA GLY A 68 6.83 2.74 -6.60
C GLY A 68 7.66 2.48 -7.86
N GLY A 69 8.91 2.05 -7.64
CA GLY A 69 9.79 1.52 -8.67
C GLY A 69 10.47 2.55 -9.56
N LEU A 70 11.48 2.04 -10.26
CA LEU A 70 12.23 2.77 -11.28
C LEU A 70 11.94 2.18 -12.67
N VAL A 71 11.82 3.02 -13.66
CA VAL A 71 11.68 2.64 -15.07
C VAL A 71 12.73 3.40 -15.87
N GLY A 72 13.74 2.71 -16.37
CA GLY A 72 14.84 3.35 -17.09
C GLY A 72 15.57 4.42 -16.26
N GLY A 73 15.72 4.20 -14.95
CA GLY A 73 16.38 5.14 -14.03
C GLY A 73 15.51 6.29 -13.53
N HIS A 74 14.23 6.37 -13.94
CA HIS A 74 13.30 7.43 -13.54
C HIS A 74 12.09 6.89 -12.77
N TYR A 75 11.61 7.66 -11.78
CA TYR A 75 10.37 7.33 -11.07
C TYR A 75 9.17 7.58 -11.98
N PRO A 76 8.21 6.62 -12.08
CA PRO A 76 7.11 6.72 -13.02
C PRO A 76 5.95 7.60 -12.54
N THR A 77 6.13 8.43 -11.52
CA THR A 77 5.03 9.15 -10.85
C THR A 77 4.27 10.07 -11.79
N GLU A 78 4.95 10.83 -12.64
CA GLU A 78 4.31 11.68 -13.64
C GLU A 78 3.44 10.86 -14.60
N ARG A 79 3.96 9.73 -15.06
CA ARG A 79 3.21 8.81 -15.90
C ARG A 79 2.05 8.16 -15.14
N SER A 80 2.23 7.87 -13.86
CA SER A 80 1.17 7.31 -13.00
C SER A 80 0.02 8.28 -12.83
N LEU A 81 0.30 9.56 -12.54
CA LEU A 81 -0.70 10.62 -12.46
C LEU A 81 -1.54 10.71 -13.75
N ARG A 82 -0.87 10.69 -14.89
CA ARG A 82 -1.55 10.77 -16.20
C ARG A 82 -2.37 9.52 -16.52
N VAL A 83 -1.78 8.32 -16.41
CA VAL A 83 -2.43 7.06 -16.81
C VAL A 83 -3.58 6.68 -15.87
N SER A 84 -3.49 7.02 -14.58
CA SER A 84 -4.57 6.81 -13.61
C SER A 84 -5.73 7.81 -13.74
N GLY A 85 -5.59 8.83 -14.60
CA GLY A 85 -6.60 9.87 -14.79
C GLY A 85 -6.56 10.99 -13.76
N MET A 86 -5.57 11.04 -12.87
CA MET A 86 -5.44 12.10 -11.85
C MET A 86 -5.15 13.45 -12.47
N THR A 87 -4.21 13.52 -13.44
CA THR A 87 -3.91 14.75 -14.18
C THR A 87 -5.17 15.32 -14.81
N LYS A 88 -5.98 14.49 -15.47
CA LYS A 88 -7.24 14.91 -16.07
C LYS A 88 -8.23 15.48 -15.05
N VAL A 89 -8.38 14.86 -13.89
CA VAL A 89 -9.22 15.38 -12.79
C VAL A 89 -8.72 16.75 -12.31
N CYS A 90 -7.40 16.90 -12.18
CA CYS A 90 -6.81 18.15 -11.74
C CYS A 90 -7.04 19.28 -12.77
N GLU A 91 -6.87 19.00 -14.06
CA GLU A 91 -7.15 19.93 -15.17
C GLU A 91 -8.63 20.34 -15.19
N GLU A 92 -9.57 19.38 -15.06
CA GLU A 92 -11.01 19.62 -15.03
C GLU A 92 -11.45 20.54 -13.88
N LEU A 93 -10.76 20.47 -12.74
CA LEU A 93 -11.10 21.21 -11.52
C LEU A 93 -10.23 22.46 -11.29
N GLY A 94 -9.25 22.73 -12.15
CA GLY A 94 -8.32 23.85 -11.98
C GLY A 94 -7.44 23.69 -10.73
N ILE A 95 -7.09 22.47 -10.33
CA ILE A 95 -6.24 22.18 -9.18
C ILE A 95 -4.91 21.55 -9.60
N THR A 96 -3.94 21.48 -8.68
CA THR A 96 -2.58 21.06 -9.01
C THR A 96 -2.39 19.56 -8.82
N ALA A 97 -1.88 18.87 -9.85
CA ALA A 97 -1.30 17.54 -9.72
C ALA A 97 0.18 17.66 -9.34
N VAL A 98 0.60 17.01 -8.26
CA VAL A 98 1.94 17.15 -7.70
C VAL A 98 2.69 15.81 -7.73
N ASN A 99 3.82 15.79 -8.42
CA ASN A 99 4.75 14.68 -8.40
C ASN A 99 5.70 14.81 -7.19
N PHE A 100 5.55 13.93 -6.19
CA PHE A 100 6.36 14.00 -4.97
C PHE A 100 7.85 13.70 -5.19
N ASP A 101 8.22 13.04 -6.29
CA ASP A 101 9.62 12.76 -6.58
C ASP A 101 10.38 13.99 -7.09
N THR A 102 9.66 15.01 -7.56
CA THR A 102 10.23 16.26 -8.11
C THR A 102 9.84 17.52 -7.34
N ALA A 103 8.86 17.43 -6.43
CA ALA A 103 8.38 18.57 -5.65
C ALA A 103 9.34 19.03 -4.53
N GLY A 104 10.50 18.35 -4.40
CA GLY A 104 11.42 18.53 -3.29
C GLY A 104 10.98 17.80 -2.04
N SER A 105 11.90 17.69 -1.08
CA SER A 105 11.68 16.99 0.20
C SER A 105 12.17 17.82 1.37
N LYS A 106 11.70 17.46 2.56
CA LYS A 106 12.22 17.94 3.85
C LYS A 106 12.58 16.76 4.72
N ARG A 107 13.73 16.85 5.37
CA ARG A 107 14.11 15.93 6.44
C ARG A 107 13.61 16.50 7.75
N VAL A 108 12.81 15.73 8.48
CA VAL A 108 12.18 16.13 9.72
C VAL A 108 12.50 15.14 10.82
N PRO A 109 12.78 15.60 12.05
CA PRO A 109 12.89 14.70 13.20
C PRO A 109 11.54 14.04 13.46
N VAL A 110 11.56 12.77 13.82
CA VAL A 110 10.34 11.99 14.11
C VAL A 110 10.49 11.20 15.40
N THR A 111 9.36 11.03 16.07
CA THR A 111 9.27 10.10 17.21
C THR A 111 8.89 8.74 16.66
N GLY A 112 9.84 7.82 16.63
CA GLY A 112 9.65 6.49 16.08
C GLY A 112 10.36 5.40 16.86
N ARG A 113 10.01 4.14 16.59
CA ARG A 113 10.73 2.96 17.08
C ARG A 113 11.78 2.46 16.09
N PHE A 114 11.73 2.93 14.86
CA PHE A 114 12.64 2.55 13.78
C PHE A 114 13.41 3.74 13.24
N LEU A 115 12.75 4.89 13.05
CA LEU A 115 13.34 6.11 12.54
C LEU A 115 13.45 7.18 13.64
N THR A 116 14.53 7.97 13.56
CA THR A 116 14.70 9.23 14.32
C THR A 116 14.53 10.45 13.42
N GLU A 117 14.70 10.25 12.12
CA GLU A 117 14.47 11.26 11.08
C GLU A 117 13.75 10.63 9.89
N LEU A 118 12.87 11.39 9.25
CA LEU A 118 12.14 10.98 8.05
C LEU A 118 12.28 12.03 6.96
N GLU A 119 12.64 11.59 5.75
CA GLU A 119 12.61 12.45 4.57
C GLU A 119 11.24 12.33 3.89
N VAL A 120 10.50 13.42 3.88
CA VAL A 120 9.11 13.50 3.40
C VAL A 120 9.03 14.50 2.26
N ALA A 121 8.18 14.20 1.29
CA ALA A 121 7.90 15.13 0.19
C ALA A 121 7.36 16.47 0.75
N ARG A 122 7.88 17.57 0.22
CA ARG A 122 7.55 18.93 0.68
C ARG A 122 6.03 19.19 0.74
N PRO A 123 5.21 18.77 -0.25
CA PRO A 123 3.76 18.98 -0.21
C PRO A 123 3.06 18.37 1.01
N VAL A 124 3.59 17.27 1.56
CA VAL A 124 3.05 16.62 2.77
C VAL A 124 3.28 17.47 4.01
N VAL A 125 4.43 18.16 4.06
CA VAL A 125 4.79 19.03 5.20
C VAL A 125 4.12 20.40 5.12
N GLU A 126 3.82 20.87 3.91
CA GLU A 126 3.24 22.19 3.66
C GLU A 126 1.70 22.20 3.66
N ALA A 127 1.06 21.05 3.58
CA ALA A 127 -0.39 20.94 3.65
C ALA A 127 -0.91 21.26 5.05
N ASP A 128 -1.96 22.08 5.13
CA ASP A 128 -2.70 22.32 6.38
C ASP A 128 -3.54 21.12 6.76
N VAL A 129 -4.07 20.41 5.74
CA VAL A 129 -4.90 19.20 5.90
C VAL A 129 -4.48 18.15 4.89
N ILE A 130 -4.35 16.91 5.35
CA ILE A 130 -4.13 15.73 4.50
C ILE A 130 -5.41 14.88 4.52
N ILE A 131 -6.01 14.69 3.35
CA ILE A 131 -7.07 13.71 3.13
C ILE A 131 -6.46 12.53 2.37
N ASN A 132 -6.33 11.42 3.06
CA ASN A 132 -5.73 10.20 2.53
C ASN A 132 -6.80 9.37 1.80
N LEU A 133 -6.54 9.04 0.54
CA LEU A 133 -7.45 8.33 -0.35
C LEU A 133 -6.85 6.99 -0.81
N PRO A 134 -6.69 6.01 0.09
CA PRO A 134 -6.08 4.73 -0.24
C PRO A 134 -6.99 3.86 -1.09
N LYS A 135 -6.40 2.87 -1.75
CA LYS A 135 -7.08 1.79 -2.47
C LYS A 135 -7.15 0.55 -1.59
N LEU A 136 -8.32 -0.06 -1.45
CA LEU A 136 -8.46 -1.34 -0.77
C LEU A 136 -7.87 -2.45 -1.63
N LYS A 137 -6.77 -3.06 -1.19
CA LYS A 137 -6.10 -4.13 -1.91
C LYS A 137 -5.24 -5.03 -1.03
N THR A 138 -5.03 -6.25 -1.49
CA THR A 138 -4.05 -7.17 -0.92
C THR A 138 -2.63 -6.71 -1.16
N HIS A 139 -1.70 -7.29 -0.42
CA HIS A 139 -0.28 -7.01 -0.55
C HIS A 139 0.55 -8.24 -0.18
N SER A 140 1.42 -8.68 -1.06
CA SER A 140 2.21 -9.89 -0.87
C SER A 140 3.12 -9.85 0.37
N ALA A 141 3.66 -8.68 0.75
CA ALA A 141 4.55 -8.55 1.90
C ALA A 141 3.85 -8.16 3.21
N THR A 142 2.68 -7.51 3.16
CA THR A 142 1.98 -7.00 4.35
C THR A 142 0.54 -7.47 4.46
N LEU A 143 0.10 -8.46 3.66
CA LEU A 143 -1.24 -9.01 3.48
C LEU A 143 -2.25 -8.02 2.91
N TYR A 144 -2.32 -6.86 3.49
CA TYR A 144 -3.25 -5.79 3.20
C TYR A 144 -2.50 -4.45 3.04
N THR A 145 -3.04 -3.56 2.24
CA THR A 145 -2.62 -2.16 2.15
C THR A 145 -3.84 -1.26 2.11
N GLY A 146 -3.85 -0.26 2.98
CA GLY A 146 -4.92 0.71 3.14
C GLY A 146 -4.39 2.06 3.61
N ALA A 147 -5.06 2.68 4.59
CA ALA A 147 -4.78 4.03 5.05
C ALA A 147 -3.37 4.20 5.63
N VAL A 148 -2.96 3.30 6.52
CA VAL A 148 -1.62 3.36 7.15
C VAL A 148 -0.52 3.24 6.10
N LYS A 149 -0.55 2.17 5.30
CA LYS A 149 0.50 1.92 4.31
C LYS A 149 0.49 2.90 3.15
N ASN A 150 -0.66 3.52 2.82
CA ASN A 150 -0.72 4.53 1.78
C ASN A 150 0.17 5.74 2.09
N MET A 151 0.34 6.08 3.37
CA MET A 151 1.23 7.18 3.78
C MET A 151 2.71 6.92 3.52
N TYR A 152 3.12 5.68 3.22
CA TYR A 152 4.46 5.41 2.70
C TYR A 152 4.75 6.13 1.37
N GLY A 153 3.72 6.43 0.58
CA GLY A 153 3.82 7.28 -0.61
C GLY A 153 4.19 8.74 -0.32
N SER A 154 4.17 9.19 0.94
CA SER A 154 4.67 10.51 1.36
C SER A 154 6.20 10.61 1.28
N VAL A 155 6.89 9.49 1.23
CA VAL A 155 8.33 9.40 1.07
C VAL A 155 8.67 9.47 -0.42
N PRO A 156 9.60 10.32 -0.87
CA PRO A 156 10.07 10.34 -2.26
C PRO A 156 10.66 9.00 -2.69
N GLY A 157 10.55 8.66 -3.97
CA GLY A 157 10.87 7.34 -4.49
C GLY A 157 12.29 6.84 -4.18
N SER A 158 13.31 7.71 -4.28
CA SER A 158 14.69 7.36 -3.93
C SER A 158 14.83 6.87 -2.49
N ARG A 159 14.18 7.55 -1.56
CA ARG A 159 14.22 7.20 -0.14
C ARG A 159 13.40 5.95 0.20
N LYS A 160 12.37 5.62 -0.59
CA LYS A 160 11.64 4.36 -0.39
C LYS A 160 12.56 3.14 -0.54
N ALA A 161 13.41 3.13 -1.57
CA ALA A 161 14.37 2.05 -1.77
C ALA A 161 15.36 1.95 -0.59
N ASP A 162 15.88 3.09 -0.11
CA ASP A 162 16.79 3.13 1.05
C ASP A 162 16.10 2.60 2.31
N TYR A 163 14.87 3.04 2.60
CA TYR A 163 14.12 2.56 3.76
C TYR A 163 13.74 1.08 3.66
N HIS A 164 13.44 0.57 2.47
CA HIS A 164 13.25 -0.87 2.28
C HIS A 164 14.52 -1.67 2.58
N SER A 165 15.70 -1.16 2.20
CA SER A 165 16.96 -1.84 2.51
C SER A 165 17.30 -1.81 4.01
N GLN A 166 16.96 -0.72 4.70
CA GLN A 166 17.15 -0.58 6.15
C GLN A 166 16.15 -1.40 6.96
N ALA A 167 14.94 -1.65 6.42
CA ALA A 167 13.87 -2.41 7.05
C ALA A 167 13.61 -3.75 6.32
N PRO A 168 14.59 -4.69 6.30
CA PRO A 168 14.51 -5.91 5.50
C PRO A 168 13.51 -6.93 6.05
N SER A 169 13.15 -6.84 7.34
CA SER A 169 12.17 -7.73 7.95
C SER A 169 10.75 -7.13 7.89
N ALA A 170 9.72 -7.98 7.80
CA ALA A 170 8.32 -7.56 7.90
C ALA A 170 8.03 -6.77 9.18
N ARG A 171 8.73 -7.09 10.28
CA ARG A 171 8.62 -6.39 11.56
C ARG A 171 9.18 -4.97 11.48
N ASP A 172 10.38 -4.80 10.94
CA ASP A 172 11.02 -3.50 10.86
C ASP A 172 10.29 -2.61 9.84
N PHE A 173 9.83 -3.19 8.73
CA PHE A 173 9.00 -2.49 7.77
C PHE A 173 7.66 -2.04 8.39
N SER A 174 7.05 -2.87 9.24
CA SER A 174 5.83 -2.49 9.98
C SER A 174 6.09 -1.33 10.94
N ARG A 175 7.22 -1.34 11.66
CA ARG A 175 7.64 -0.23 12.53
C ARG A 175 7.86 1.06 11.75
N LEU A 176 8.52 0.98 10.60
CA LEU A 176 8.71 2.09 9.68
C LEU A 176 7.37 2.71 9.24
N LEU A 177 6.40 1.88 8.83
CA LEU A 177 5.07 2.35 8.44
C LEU A 177 4.35 3.07 9.58
N VAL A 178 4.47 2.53 10.80
CA VAL A 178 3.85 3.15 11.99
C VAL A 178 4.58 4.43 12.40
N ASP A 179 5.89 4.51 12.24
CA ASP A 179 6.63 5.76 12.46
C ASP A 179 6.13 6.87 11.53
N ILE A 180 5.87 6.55 10.25
CA ILE A 180 5.33 7.52 9.28
C ILE A 180 3.94 7.99 9.69
N ILE A 181 3.01 7.06 9.95
CA ILE A 181 1.63 7.43 10.26
C ILE A 181 1.49 8.16 11.60
N GLN A 182 2.33 7.84 12.57
CA GLN A 182 2.34 8.50 13.88
C GLN A 182 2.76 9.97 13.79
N ASN A 183 3.68 10.31 12.87
CA ASN A 183 4.20 11.66 12.71
C ASN A 183 3.47 12.47 11.63
N PHE A 184 2.82 11.80 10.67
CA PHE A 184 2.06 12.40 9.58
C PHE A 184 0.67 11.76 9.48
N THR A 185 -0.11 11.89 10.56
CA THR A 185 -1.48 11.36 10.61
C THR A 185 -2.41 12.21 9.72
N PRO A 186 -3.06 11.63 8.70
CA PRO A 186 -4.08 12.33 7.93
C PRO A 186 -5.29 12.69 8.80
N GLN A 187 -5.86 13.87 8.58
CA GLN A 187 -7.05 14.31 9.29
C GLN A 187 -8.31 13.54 8.86
N LEU A 188 -8.27 12.98 7.65
CA LEU A 188 -9.36 12.13 7.13
C LEU A 188 -8.79 11.05 6.22
N ASN A 189 -9.35 9.85 6.32
CA ASN A 189 -9.04 8.72 5.46
C ASN A 189 -10.32 8.25 4.79
N ILE A 190 -10.32 8.11 3.45
CA ILE A 190 -11.47 7.64 2.67
C ILE A 190 -10.97 6.53 1.73
N VAL A 191 -11.24 5.29 2.08
CA VAL A 191 -10.76 4.11 1.34
C VAL A 191 -11.65 3.83 0.15
N ASP A 192 -11.05 3.78 -1.02
CA ASP A 192 -11.67 3.31 -2.25
C ASP A 192 -11.73 1.77 -2.27
N GLY A 193 -12.83 1.23 -1.81
CA GLY A 193 -13.20 -0.18 -1.87
C GLY A 193 -14.35 -0.47 -2.83
N VAL A 194 -14.69 0.44 -3.77
CA VAL A 194 -15.73 0.16 -4.77
C VAL A 194 -15.32 -1.02 -5.63
N VAL A 195 -14.15 -0.92 -6.27
CA VAL A 195 -13.48 -2.05 -6.89
C VAL A 195 -12.13 -2.20 -6.21
N GLY A 196 -11.97 -3.21 -5.39
CA GLY A 196 -10.70 -3.52 -4.72
C GLY A 196 -9.83 -4.45 -5.55
N MET A 197 -8.72 -4.89 -4.96
CA MET A 197 -7.82 -5.88 -5.56
C MET A 197 -7.62 -7.05 -4.61
N GLU A 198 -7.81 -8.26 -5.10
CA GLU A 198 -7.55 -9.52 -4.41
C GLU A 198 -6.36 -10.28 -5.00
N GLY A 199 -5.92 -11.36 -4.34
CA GLY A 199 -4.81 -12.22 -4.80
C GLY A 199 -3.44 -11.61 -4.53
N ASN A 200 -2.49 -11.81 -5.44
CA ASN A 200 -1.09 -11.38 -5.29
C ASN A 200 -0.89 -9.87 -5.56
N GLY A 201 -1.63 -9.02 -4.82
CA GLY A 201 -1.41 -7.57 -4.85
C GLY A 201 0.00 -7.17 -4.36
N PRO A 202 0.36 -5.89 -4.49
CA PRO A 202 -0.48 -4.74 -4.77
C PRO A 202 -0.56 -4.33 -6.25
N GLY A 203 0.23 -4.94 -7.15
CA GLY A 203 0.37 -4.51 -8.54
C GLY A 203 -0.17 -5.49 -9.59
N VAL A 204 -0.30 -6.78 -9.23
CA VAL A 204 -0.64 -7.88 -10.15
C VAL A 204 -1.78 -8.77 -9.64
N GLY A 205 -2.50 -8.34 -8.62
CA GLY A 205 -3.73 -8.98 -8.19
C GLY A 205 -4.87 -8.79 -9.21
N SER A 206 -6.02 -9.36 -8.91
CA SER A 206 -7.22 -9.26 -9.74
C SER A 206 -8.19 -8.20 -9.19
N PRO A 207 -8.77 -7.34 -10.03
CA PRO A 207 -9.87 -6.47 -9.59
C PRO A 207 -11.06 -7.28 -9.10
N VAL A 208 -11.68 -6.84 -8.01
CA VAL A 208 -12.88 -7.45 -7.43
C VAL A 208 -13.85 -6.36 -6.98
N ASN A 209 -15.13 -6.53 -7.32
CA ASN A 209 -16.17 -5.61 -6.89
C ASN A 209 -16.52 -5.87 -5.42
N ILE A 210 -16.22 -4.92 -4.54
CA ILE A 210 -16.53 -4.98 -3.11
C ILE A 210 -17.70 -4.05 -2.79
N GLY A 211 -17.81 -2.92 -3.51
CA GLY A 211 -18.92 -1.97 -3.38
C GLY A 211 -18.88 -1.08 -2.14
N LEU A 212 -17.70 -0.86 -1.56
CA LEU A 212 -17.53 -0.11 -0.30
C LEU A 212 -16.78 1.19 -0.47
N ILE A 213 -17.18 2.20 0.31
CA ILE A 213 -16.34 3.33 0.73
C ILE A 213 -16.32 3.31 2.25
N VAL A 214 -15.14 3.26 2.85
CA VAL A 214 -14.93 3.31 4.30
C VAL A 214 -14.18 4.59 4.63
N ALA A 215 -14.71 5.39 5.56
CA ALA A 215 -14.08 6.64 5.95
C ALA A 215 -13.96 6.77 7.47
N GLY A 216 -12.96 7.54 7.92
CA GLY A 216 -12.75 7.83 9.33
C GLY A 216 -11.48 8.64 9.58
N VAL A 217 -11.40 9.22 10.76
CA VAL A 217 -10.26 10.06 11.15
C VAL A 217 -9.06 9.23 11.61
N ASN A 218 -9.29 8.06 12.19
CA ASN A 218 -8.20 7.17 12.63
C ASN A 218 -7.84 6.17 11.54
N PRO A 219 -6.64 6.26 10.92
CA PRO A 219 -6.22 5.38 9.82
C PRO A 219 -6.10 3.91 10.22
N VAL A 220 -5.76 3.62 11.48
CA VAL A 220 -5.60 2.25 12.00
C VAL A 220 -6.96 1.56 12.08
N LEU A 221 -7.97 2.25 12.61
CA LEU A 221 -9.34 1.73 12.72
C LEU A 221 -10.03 1.60 11.36
N VAL A 222 -9.79 2.56 10.45
CA VAL A 222 -10.26 2.47 9.06
C VAL A 222 -9.70 1.21 8.38
N ASP A 223 -8.42 0.93 8.54
CA ASP A 223 -7.81 -0.29 8.01
C ASP A 223 -8.34 -1.55 8.69
N ALA A 224 -8.59 -1.53 9.99
CA ALA A 224 -9.18 -2.66 10.72
C ALA A 224 -10.59 -3.01 10.20
N VAL A 225 -11.42 -2.00 9.93
CA VAL A 225 -12.75 -2.19 9.30
C VAL A 225 -12.61 -2.77 7.90
N CYS A 226 -11.71 -2.23 7.08
CA CYS A 226 -11.47 -2.72 5.73
C CYS A 226 -10.99 -4.18 5.73
N CYS A 227 -10.11 -4.56 6.66
CA CYS A 227 -9.67 -5.95 6.82
C CYS A 227 -10.88 -6.87 7.10
N ARG A 228 -11.72 -6.53 8.08
CA ARG A 228 -12.92 -7.32 8.38
C ARG A 228 -13.91 -7.37 7.22
N ALA A 229 -14.02 -6.29 6.45
CA ALA A 229 -14.89 -6.25 5.27
C ALA A 229 -14.52 -7.29 4.22
N ILE A 230 -13.25 -7.66 4.13
CA ILE A 230 -12.74 -8.68 3.21
C ILE A 230 -12.49 -10.04 3.88
N GLY A 231 -12.90 -10.21 5.15
CA GLY A 231 -12.72 -11.46 5.90
C GLY A 231 -11.29 -11.69 6.42
N LEU A 232 -10.49 -10.63 6.57
CA LEU A 232 -9.16 -10.68 7.17
C LEU A 232 -9.23 -10.23 8.63
N ASP A 233 -8.65 -11.02 9.55
CA ASP A 233 -8.43 -10.56 10.91
C ASP A 233 -7.36 -9.45 10.93
N PRO A 234 -7.71 -8.23 11.41
CA PRO A 234 -6.77 -7.11 11.46
C PRO A 234 -5.50 -7.39 12.28
N SER A 235 -5.58 -8.23 13.30
CA SER A 235 -4.43 -8.61 14.13
C SER A 235 -3.34 -9.36 13.35
N ARG A 236 -3.69 -9.97 12.22
CA ARG A 236 -2.72 -10.60 11.30
C ARG A 236 -1.93 -9.61 10.48
N VAL A 237 -2.35 -8.35 10.42
CA VAL A 237 -1.65 -7.28 9.70
C VAL A 237 -0.66 -6.61 10.65
N ARG A 238 0.62 -6.99 10.56
CA ARG A 238 1.67 -6.62 11.53
C ARG A 238 1.78 -5.12 11.81
N TYR A 239 1.55 -4.27 10.83
CA TYR A 239 1.59 -2.82 11.08
C TYR A 239 0.35 -2.30 11.84
N LEU A 240 -0.79 -3.00 11.78
CA LEU A 240 -1.95 -2.68 12.62
C LEU A 240 -1.71 -3.14 14.06
N GLU A 241 -1.17 -4.34 14.26
CA GLU A 241 -0.72 -4.83 15.57
C GLU A 241 0.32 -3.88 16.19
N GLU A 242 1.34 -3.47 15.42
CA GLU A 242 2.36 -2.51 15.89
C GLU A 242 1.73 -1.15 16.26
N ALA A 243 0.76 -0.66 15.48
CA ALA A 243 0.06 0.60 15.75
C ALA A 243 -0.79 0.52 17.03
N GLU A 244 -1.51 -0.59 17.26
CA GLU A 244 -2.24 -0.87 18.49
C GLU A 244 -1.29 -0.93 19.69
N ASN A 245 -0.18 -1.66 19.59
CA ASN A 245 0.86 -1.76 20.62
C ASN A 245 1.56 -0.43 20.95
N ARG A 246 1.40 0.59 20.12
CA ARG A 246 1.86 1.97 20.37
C ARG A 246 0.76 2.89 20.88
N GLY A 247 -0.47 2.40 21.01
CA GLY A 247 -1.59 3.20 21.48
C GLY A 247 -2.16 4.17 20.44
N LEU A 248 -1.94 3.93 19.12
CA LEU A 248 -2.55 4.74 18.07
C LEU A 248 -4.06 4.45 17.92
N CYS A 249 -4.54 3.37 18.51
CA CYS A 249 -5.93 3.08 18.81
C CYS A 249 -6.01 2.31 20.14
N SER A 250 -7.17 2.33 20.78
CA SER A 250 -7.40 1.59 22.03
C SER A 250 -7.48 0.08 21.81
N SER A 251 -8.04 -0.31 20.68
CA SER A 251 -8.15 -1.70 20.22
C SER A 251 -8.50 -1.70 18.74
N LEU A 252 -8.03 -2.70 17.98
CA LEU A 252 -8.42 -2.91 16.58
C LEU A 252 -9.92 -3.23 16.39
N SER A 253 -10.66 -3.45 17.48
CA SER A 253 -12.11 -3.54 17.51
C SER A 253 -12.80 -2.33 18.16
N GLY A 254 -12.05 -1.33 18.60
CA GLY A 254 -12.54 -0.14 19.32
C GLY A 254 -13.12 0.93 18.41
N TYR A 255 -14.06 0.57 17.52
CA TYR A 255 -14.75 1.50 16.62
C TYR A 255 -16.26 1.31 16.63
N SER A 256 -16.97 2.36 16.26
CA SER A 256 -18.41 2.31 15.94
C SER A 256 -18.58 2.53 14.44
N LEU A 257 -19.42 1.71 13.79
CA LEU A 257 -19.80 1.89 12.39
C LEU A 257 -21.08 2.69 12.31
N VAL A 258 -21.07 3.72 11.48
CA VAL A 258 -22.23 4.55 11.15
C VAL A 258 -22.44 4.53 9.63
N GLY A 259 -23.67 4.80 9.17
CA GLY A 259 -24.02 4.74 7.76
C GLY A 259 -24.72 3.43 7.39
N ASP A 260 -24.38 2.86 6.24
CA ASP A 260 -25.06 1.63 5.79
C ASP A 260 -24.70 0.45 6.71
N ARG A 261 -25.73 -0.28 7.17
CA ARG A 261 -25.52 -1.50 7.95
C ARG A 261 -24.96 -2.59 7.06
N LEU A 262 -23.77 -3.08 7.40
CA LEU A 262 -23.07 -4.14 6.67
C LEU A 262 -22.89 -5.35 7.57
N ASN A 263 -23.23 -6.53 7.03
CA ASN A 263 -22.77 -7.78 7.62
C ASN A 263 -21.34 -8.02 7.16
N LEU A 264 -20.40 -7.96 8.07
CA LEU A 264 -19.00 -8.26 7.78
C LEU A 264 -18.72 -9.76 7.91
N PRO A 265 -17.97 -10.37 7.01
CA PRO A 265 -17.36 -9.78 5.82
C PRO A 265 -18.38 -9.53 4.68
N VAL A 266 -18.15 -8.47 3.92
CA VAL A 266 -19.00 -8.11 2.75
C VAL A 266 -18.81 -9.11 1.61
N THR A 267 -17.61 -9.68 1.49
CA THR A 267 -17.29 -10.71 0.52
C THR A 267 -16.80 -11.99 1.22
N LYS A 268 -17.48 -13.11 0.93
CA LYS A 268 -17.19 -14.41 1.57
C LYS A 268 -16.04 -15.19 0.91
N LYS A 269 -15.54 -14.76 -0.23
CA LYS A 269 -14.53 -15.51 -1.03
C LYS A 269 -13.40 -14.59 -1.52
N PHE A 270 -12.91 -13.70 -0.66
CA PHE A 270 -11.80 -12.82 -1.01
C PHE A 270 -10.49 -13.63 -1.04
N LYS A 271 -9.74 -13.49 -2.13
CA LYS A 271 -8.48 -14.21 -2.30
C LYS A 271 -7.32 -13.43 -1.68
N PHE A 272 -6.60 -14.05 -0.78
CA PHE A 272 -5.40 -13.48 -0.19
C PHE A 272 -4.14 -13.91 -0.96
N PRO A 273 -3.00 -13.21 -0.78
CA PRO A 273 -1.74 -13.61 -1.37
C PRO A 273 -1.33 -15.01 -0.94
N THR A 274 -0.77 -15.78 -1.85
CA THR A 274 -0.28 -17.14 -1.57
C THR A 274 0.98 -17.15 -0.70
N ASN A 275 1.62 -15.99 -0.49
CA ASN A 275 2.90 -15.84 0.20
C ASN A 275 2.75 -15.61 1.72
N LEU A 276 1.80 -16.23 2.37
CA LEU A 276 1.55 -16.17 3.82
C LEU A 276 2.76 -16.52 4.72
N TRP A 277 3.83 -17.01 4.13
CA TRP A 277 5.08 -17.38 4.81
C TRP A 277 5.78 -16.25 5.54
N PHE A 278 5.64 -15.02 5.07
CA PHE A 278 6.26 -13.85 5.71
C PHE A 278 5.64 -13.52 7.08
N GLU A 279 4.45 -14.04 7.37
CA GLU A 279 3.76 -13.84 8.65
C GLU A 279 4.20 -14.79 9.75
N LEU A 280 4.66 -15.99 9.38
CA LEU A 280 5.07 -17.01 10.32
C LEU A 280 6.53 -16.77 10.71
N ASN A 281 6.75 -16.01 11.77
CA ASN A 281 8.04 -15.86 12.42
C ASN A 281 8.03 -16.65 13.75
N PRO A 282 8.17 -18.01 13.70
CA PRO A 282 8.16 -18.80 14.92
C PRO A 282 9.41 -18.47 15.76
N PRO A 283 9.29 -18.37 17.08
CA PRO A 283 10.44 -18.14 17.95
C PRO A 283 11.37 -19.38 18.04
N GLY A 284 12.66 -19.16 18.22
CA GLY A 284 13.63 -20.19 18.57
C GLY A 284 14.22 -21.00 17.39
N ILE A 285 14.36 -22.31 17.56
CA ILE A 285 15.04 -23.23 16.64
C ILE A 285 14.42 -23.19 15.22
N THR A 286 13.12 -23.01 15.13
CA THR A 286 12.39 -22.84 13.88
C THR A 286 12.88 -21.63 13.08
N ARG A 287 13.30 -20.55 13.72
CA ARG A 287 13.88 -19.37 13.05
C ARG A 287 15.17 -19.70 12.31
N PHE A 288 16.02 -20.53 12.89
CA PHE A 288 17.29 -20.97 12.28
C PHE A 288 17.06 -21.88 11.06
N VAL A 289 16.08 -22.80 11.17
CA VAL A 289 15.67 -23.66 10.05
C VAL A 289 15.01 -22.85 8.94
N MET A 290 14.13 -21.90 9.29
CA MET A 290 13.42 -21.04 8.33
C MET A 290 14.37 -20.07 7.62
N GLN A 291 15.43 -19.57 8.27
CA GLN A 291 16.45 -18.76 7.60
C GLN A 291 17.23 -19.55 6.52
N ARG A 292 17.35 -20.88 6.66
CA ARG A 292 17.93 -21.78 5.65
C ARG A 292 16.94 -22.20 4.56
N LEU A 293 15.64 -22.01 4.79
CA LEU A 293 14.58 -22.25 3.82
C LEU A 293 14.20 -20.93 3.10
N LYS A 294 15.20 -20.21 2.57
CA LYS A 294 14.97 -18.95 1.87
C LYS A 294 13.92 -19.12 0.76
N HIS A 295 12.96 -18.25 0.73
CA HIS A 295 11.98 -18.13 -0.33
C HIS A 295 12.40 -17.01 -1.26
N LEU A 296 12.78 -17.33 -2.46
CA LEU A 296 13.31 -16.35 -3.40
C LEU A 296 12.29 -16.04 -4.50
N PRO A 297 12.22 -14.78 -4.95
CA PRO A 297 11.47 -14.44 -6.15
C PRO A 297 12.13 -15.14 -7.36
N TYR A 298 11.33 -15.88 -8.10
CA TYR A 298 11.72 -16.55 -9.33
C TYR A 298 11.01 -15.89 -10.51
N CYS A 299 11.75 -15.53 -11.55
CA CYS A 299 11.19 -14.94 -12.75
C CYS A 299 10.78 -16.03 -13.76
N ASP A 300 9.51 -16.09 -14.13
CA ASP A 300 9.04 -16.88 -15.27
C ASP A 300 9.40 -16.15 -16.56
N ALA A 301 10.43 -16.64 -17.26
CA ALA A 301 10.94 -16.06 -18.49
C ALA A 301 9.88 -16.00 -19.62
N ARG A 302 8.84 -16.86 -19.58
CA ARG A 302 7.73 -16.85 -20.56
C ARG A 302 6.83 -15.63 -20.42
N LYS A 303 6.70 -15.12 -19.19
CA LYS A 303 5.92 -13.90 -18.87
C LYS A 303 6.79 -12.65 -18.94
N CYS A 304 8.12 -12.79 -18.83
CA CYS A 304 9.04 -11.68 -18.78
C CYS A 304 9.19 -10.99 -20.13
N THR A 305 9.07 -9.66 -20.16
CA THR A 305 9.28 -8.83 -21.36
C THR A 305 10.65 -8.17 -21.43
N GLY A 306 11.52 -8.41 -20.43
CA GLY A 306 12.85 -7.78 -20.38
C GLY A 306 12.84 -6.28 -20.06
N CYS A 307 11.77 -5.77 -19.44
CA CYS A 307 11.60 -4.32 -19.19
C CYS A 307 12.54 -3.75 -18.10
N ASN A 308 13.28 -4.59 -17.39
CA ASN A 308 14.26 -4.27 -16.33
C ASN A 308 13.74 -3.49 -15.11
N ILE A 309 12.44 -3.21 -14.98
CA ILE A 309 11.87 -2.50 -13.82
C ILE A 309 12.27 -3.16 -12.50
N CYS A 310 12.24 -4.49 -12.43
CA CYS A 310 12.62 -5.24 -11.23
C CYS A 310 14.10 -5.08 -10.88
N ARG A 311 14.99 -5.04 -11.87
CA ARG A 311 16.43 -4.83 -11.68
C ARG A 311 16.70 -3.41 -11.19
N ASP A 312 16.14 -2.42 -11.88
CA ASP A 312 16.39 -1.01 -11.60
C ASP A 312 15.81 -0.59 -10.24
N SER A 313 14.74 -1.28 -9.80
CA SER A 313 14.06 -1.03 -8.51
C SER A 313 14.58 -1.91 -7.37
N CYS A 314 15.57 -2.77 -7.60
CA CYS A 314 16.08 -3.65 -6.55
C CYS A 314 17.01 -2.85 -5.59
N PRO A 315 16.62 -2.66 -4.30
CA PRO A 315 17.38 -1.81 -3.38
C PRO A 315 18.77 -2.36 -3.06
N VAL A 316 19.00 -3.65 -3.28
CA VAL A 316 20.28 -4.34 -2.99
C VAL A 316 20.95 -4.88 -4.26
N GLN A 317 20.45 -4.50 -5.44
CA GLN A 317 21.01 -4.89 -6.75
C GLN A 317 21.20 -6.42 -6.88
N ALA A 318 20.23 -7.19 -6.38
CA ALA A 318 20.27 -8.66 -6.40
C ALA A 318 19.74 -9.25 -7.72
N ILE A 319 19.37 -8.44 -8.72
CA ILE A 319 18.72 -8.90 -9.95
C ILE A 319 19.59 -8.58 -11.16
N THR A 320 19.90 -9.61 -11.94
CA THR A 320 20.67 -9.48 -13.18
C THR A 320 19.90 -10.09 -14.37
N PRO A 321 20.07 -9.56 -15.59
CA PRO A 321 19.53 -10.21 -16.79
C PRO A 321 20.05 -11.64 -16.94
N GLU A 322 19.19 -12.53 -17.41
CA GLU A 322 19.57 -13.88 -17.78
C GLU A 322 20.40 -13.89 -19.07
N ALA A 323 21.54 -14.59 -19.08
CA ALA A 323 22.40 -14.65 -20.25
C ALA A 323 21.67 -15.35 -21.42
N GLY A 324 21.53 -14.65 -22.55
CA GLY A 324 20.88 -15.17 -23.75
C GLY A 324 19.34 -15.30 -23.66
N GLY A 325 18.73 -14.89 -22.56
CA GLY A 325 17.27 -14.96 -22.34
C GLY A 325 16.59 -13.61 -22.18
N LYS A 326 15.25 -13.62 -22.09
CA LYS A 326 14.45 -12.42 -21.73
C LYS A 326 14.23 -12.31 -20.21
N GLY A 327 14.59 -13.34 -19.45
CA GLY A 327 14.39 -13.44 -18.02
C GLY A 327 15.40 -12.63 -17.20
N VAL A 328 15.23 -12.72 -15.89
CA VAL A 328 16.20 -12.20 -14.92
C VAL A 328 16.50 -13.27 -13.87
N VAL A 329 17.70 -13.24 -13.32
CA VAL A 329 18.16 -14.10 -12.24
C VAL A 329 18.26 -13.30 -10.95
N VAL A 330 17.82 -13.88 -9.84
CA VAL A 330 17.89 -13.27 -8.51
C VAL A 330 19.03 -13.94 -7.73
N ASP A 331 20.00 -13.14 -7.30
CA ASP A 331 21.06 -13.57 -6.39
C ASP A 331 20.49 -13.74 -4.97
N GLY A 332 20.31 -15.01 -4.56
CA GLY A 332 19.76 -15.35 -3.25
C GLY A 332 20.61 -14.93 -2.06
N ASN A 333 21.92 -14.63 -2.25
CA ASN A 333 22.80 -14.16 -1.19
C ASN A 333 22.62 -12.66 -0.93
N LYS A 334 22.31 -11.88 -1.97
CA LYS A 334 22.05 -10.46 -1.88
C LYS A 334 20.58 -10.15 -1.58
N CYS A 335 19.66 -11.03 -1.98
CA CYS A 335 18.22 -10.79 -1.88
C CYS A 335 17.75 -10.66 -0.43
N ILE A 336 17.16 -9.52 -0.08
CA ILE A 336 16.54 -9.24 1.23
C ILE A 336 15.06 -9.61 1.30
N GLN A 337 14.52 -10.26 0.26
CA GLN A 337 13.13 -10.74 0.20
C GLN A 337 12.07 -9.64 0.37
N CYS A 338 12.35 -8.40 0.00
CA CYS A 338 11.41 -7.25 0.10
C CYS A 338 10.25 -7.33 -0.88
N LEU A 339 10.27 -8.23 -1.85
CA LEU A 339 9.27 -8.46 -2.90
C LEU A 339 9.00 -7.27 -3.86
N CYS A 340 9.78 -6.21 -3.82
CA CYS A 340 9.63 -5.07 -4.74
C CYS A 340 9.60 -5.51 -6.22
N CYS A 341 10.42 -6.51 -6.59
CA CYS A 341 10.43 -7.06 -7.95
C CYS A 341 9.09 -7.69 -8.36
N GLN A 342 8.40 -8.37 -7.44
CA GLN A 342 7.08 -8.94 -7.67
C GLN A 342 6.01 -7.85 -7.74
N GLU A 343 6.04 -6.90 -6.83
CA GLU A 343 5.07 -5.80 -6.74
C GLU A 343 5.04 -4.91 -7.98
N LEU A 344 6.22 -4.63 -8.52
CA LEU A 344 6.42 -3.68 -9.61
C LEU A 344 6.40 -4.33 -10.99
N CYS A 345 6.45 -5.66 -11.09
CA CYS A 345 6.45 -6.35 -12.37
C CYS A 345 5.14 -6.14 -13.12
N PRO A 346 5.14 -5.48 -14.31
CA PRO A 346 3.89 -5.24 -15.05
C PRO A 346 3.27 -6.50 -15.62
N GLN A 347 4.04 -7.57 -15.75
CA GLN A 347 3.61 -8.84 -16.32
C GLN A 347 3.28 -9.91 -15.26
N GLY A 348 3.49 -9.62 -13.98
CA GLY A 348 3.35 -10.61 -12.92
C GLY A 348 4.27 -11.82 -13.13
N ALA A 349 5.48 -11.59 -13.65
CA ALA A 349 6.40 -12.67 -14.00
C ALA A 349 7.10 -13.28 -12.78
N PHE A 350 6.94 -12.74 -11.57
CA PHE A 350 7.59 -13.27 -10.38
C PHE A 350 6.69 -14.18 -9.57
N GLU A 351 7.20 -15.35 -9.27
CA GLU A 351 6.65 -16.33 -8.34
C GLU A 351 7.62 -16.50 -7.16
N ILE A 352 7.10 -16.76 -5.96
CA ILE A 352 7.96 -17.05 -4.81
C ILE A 352 8.16 -18.55 -4.74
N LYS A 353 9.41 -18.99 -4.79
CA LYS A 353 9.78 -20.40 -4.70
C LYS A 353 10.73 -20.63 -3.51
N ALA A 354 10.55 -21.76 -2.85
CA ALA A 354 11.49 -22.21 -1.84
C ALA A 354 12.85 -22.55 -2.50
N SER A 355 13.94 -22.14 -1.87
CA SER A 355 15.30 -22.40 -2.37
C SER A 355 15.74 -23.85 -2.20
N SER A 356 14.94 -24.69 -1.53
CA SER A 356 15.23 -26.12 -1.27
C SER A 356 13.99 -26.98 -1.37
N TRP A 357 14.17 -28.28 -1.61
CA TRP A 357 13.08 -29.25 -1.65
C TRP A 357 12.33 -29.39 -0.29
N LEU A 358 13.04 -29.24 0.83
CA LEU A 358 12.44 -29.20 2.18
C LEU A 358 11.53 -27.99 2.33
N GLY A 359 11.92 -26.83 1.81
CA GLY A 359 11.08 -25.64 1.79
C GLY A 359 9.83 -25.83 0.93
N THR A 360 9.95 -26.51 -0.20
CA THR A 360 8.81 -26.81 -1.08
C THR A 360 7.82 -27.78 -0.38
N LEU A 361 8.31 -28.79 0.33
CA LEU A 361 7.47 -29.70 1.10
C LEU A 361 6.76 -28.97 2.25
N ALA A 362 7.49 -28.12 2.99
CA ALA A 362 6.92 -27.31 4.05
C ALA A 362 5.82 -26.34 3.51
N MET A 363 6.02 -25.73 2.35
CA MET A 363 4.98 -24.91 1.69
C MET A 363 3.72 -25.71 1.42
N LYS A 364 3.83 -26.89 0.81
CA LYS A 364 2.68 -27.75 0.49
C LYS A 364 1.90 -28.18 1.73
N ILE A 365 2.60 -28.54 2.82
CA ILE A 365 1.98 -28.90 4.10
C ILE A 365 1.18 -27.72 4.65
N MET A 366 1.71 -26.51 4.59
CA MET A 366 1.06 -25.33 5.12
C MET A 366 -0.07 -24.81 4.24
N GLU A 367 0.04 -24.93 2.93
CA GLU A 367 -1.08 -24.67 2.01
C GLU A 367 -2.26 -25.59 2.33
N GLY A 368 -1.99 -26.87 2.61
CA GLY A 368 -3.01 -27.85 3.06
C GLY A 368 -3.63 -27.51 4.42
N LEU A 369 -2.83 -27.00 5.36
CA LEU A 369 -3.31 -26.59 6.69
C LEU A 369 -4.13 -25.30 6.66
N ASN A 370 -3.77 -24.36 5.77
CA ASN A 370 -4.50 -23.09 5.60
C ASN A 370 -5.79 -23.24 4.77
N ALA A 371 -5.84 -24.21 3.84
CA ALA A 371 -7.07 -24.51 3.09
C ALA A 371 -8.20 -25.04 3.99
N ASN A 372 -7.88 -25.55 5.18
CA ASN A 372 -8.81 -26.15 6.13
C ASN A 372 -9.05 -25.31 7.41
N ARG A 373 -8.49 -24.10 7.54
CA ARG A 373 -8.83 -23.22 8.65
C ARG A 373 -10.01 -22.31 8.25
N PRO A 374 -11.17 -22.42 8.93
CA PRO A 374 -12.18 -21.38 8.86
C PRO A 374 -11.55 -20.07 9.34
N LEU A 375 -11.91 -18.98 8.68
CA LEU A 375 -11.61 -17.61 9.12
C LEU A 375 -12.60 -17.29 10.26
N ASP A 376 -12.37 -17.86 11.46
CA ASP A 376 -13.08 -17.49 12.69
C ASP A 376 -12.46 -16.20 13.28
#